data_247cc1918c5924fdebeba13e6a8fb487
#
_entry.id   247cc1918c5924fdebeba13e6a8fb487
#
_cell.length_a   1.000
_cell.length_b   1.000
_cell.length_c   1.000
_cell.angle_alpha   90.00
_cell.angle_beta   90.00
_cell.angle_gamma   90.00
#
_symmetry.space_group_name_H-M   'P 1'
#
loop_
_entity.id
_entity.type
_entity.pdbx_description
1 polymer ?
#
loop_
_entity_poly.entity_id
_entity_poly.type
_entity_poly.pdbx_seq_one_letter_code
_entity_poly.pdbx_strand_id
1 'polypeptide(L)'
;MGLPKNSNWSFSVAMYRRPPGRLSCGSPDPHITAGGVDTASTAGLETGATPWTSQSYAVAALGLCLLAGCNVGPKYNPPTAPSITAYTPQPQPAETASSAGPAGVAQQLDSSAALPAQWWTLFHSPELNSMMEQALQNSPTLAQSAARLKEAQEELNARTGATKYPTVTGNASVEQEQLNLSAYGIPFPNPSPFTLLNGSVAVSYALDIFGANRRAIEGLGANRDYENWQLEGARLMLAGNVVSAAIRQAQLRREIELSRQLLAVEQRELAITVERNRAGGTSDADVESRKSTVAETQATIPPIEAQLDVVDHQLAVLMGKSPAETQIPDLSLDALQLPQDLPLSLPSALVRQRPDIRASESLLHQASANVGVATANLYPQIVLAGSGGGIGTSFIAGGDVWNVASSLTQPIYNGGALRAEKRKAEAAYQEANSVYRQTVLEAFGQVADTLSAIEHDAETLKARSEAAADADTSYQIAQGRYQAGGISELALIEAQRQQLQTELDRTAATAARFSDSATLFQALGGGWWNAAPASTPDSKAQASAQ
;
A
#
# COMPACT_ATOMS: atom_id res chain seq x y z
N MET A 1 41.45 -5.51 13.62
CA MET A 1 40.32 -6.44 13.81
C MET A 1 39.48 -6.37 12.54
N GLY A 2 39.50 -7.45 11.76
CA GLY A 2 39.02 -7.50 10.39
C GLY A 2 37.50 -7.65 10.31
N LEU A 3 36.90 -6.85 9.45
CA LEU A 3 35.53 -7.01 9.01
C LEU A 3 35.42 -8.24 8.09
N PRO A 4 34.41 -9.10 8.25
CA PRO A 4 34.17 -10.17 7.28
C PRO A 4 33.57 -9.58 6.00
N LYS A 5 34.22 -9.88 4.89
CA LYS A 5 33.81 -9.58 3.53
C LYS A 5 32.68 -10.50 3.08
N ASN A 6 31.68 -9.91 2.41
CA ASN A 6 30.82 -10.50 1.40
C ASN A 6 29.84 -11.61 1.81
N SER A 7 28.62 -11.18 2.12
CA SER A 7 27.43 -11.93 1.71
C SER A 7 26.95 -11.38 0.38
N ASN A 8 27.26 -12.07 -0.71
CA ASN A 8 26.75 -11.80 -2.05
C ASN A 8 25.26 -12.08 -2.12
N TRP A 9 24.44 -11.06 -1.99
CA TRP A 9 23.03 -11.08 -2.36
C TRP A 9 22.92 -10.93 -3.88
N SER A 10 23.09 -12.02 -4.61
CA SER A 10 22.81 -12.03 -6.05
C SER A 10 21.33 -12.24 -6.28
N PHE A 11 20.55 -11.14 -6.30
CA PHE A 11 19.31 -11.11 -7.05
C PHE A 11 19.69 -11.07 -8.53
N SER A 12 19.79 -12.24 -9.16
CA SER A 12 19.96 -12.35 -10.61
C SER A 12 18.70 -11.81 -11.28
N VAL A 13 18.74 -10.53 -11.62
CA VAL A 13 17.92 -10.02 -12.72
C VAL A 13 18.61 -10.52 -13.98
N ALA A 14 18.11 -11.62 -14.55
CA ALA A 14 18.55 -12.10 -15.85
C ALA A 14 18.14 -11.05 -16.89
N MET A 15 18.98 -10.04 -17.06
CA MET A 15 18.99 -9.24 -18.27
C MET A 15 19.51 -10.13 -19.39
N TYR A 16 18.61 -10.74 -20.11
CA TYR A 16 18.92 -11.43 -21.35
C TYR A 16 19.36 -10.39 -22.38
N ARG A 17 20.65 -10.08 -22.41
CA ARG A 17 21.29 -9.50 -23.59
C ARG A 17 21.28 -10.57 -24.66
N ARG A 18 20.25 -10.59 -25.50
CA ARG A 18 20.35 -11.21 -26.82
C ARG A 18 21.06 -10.20 -27.75
N PRO A 19 22.09 -10.62 -28.47
CA PRO A 19 22.59 -9.87 -29.61
C PRO A 19 21.48 -9.77 -30.68
N PRO A 20 21.52 -8.80 -31.58
CA PRO A 20 20.50 -8.64 -32.61
C PRO A 20 20.56 -9.88 -33.54
N GLY A 21 19.68 -10.84 -33.25
CA GLY A 21 19.47 -11.99 -34.10
C GLY A 21 18.78 -11.51 -35.38
N ARG A 22 19.47 -11.69 -36.51
CA ARG A 22 18.88 -11.59 -37.85
C ARG A 22 17.60 -12.42 -37.89
N LEU A 23 16.50 -11.81 -38.28
CA LEU A 23 15.32 -12.50 -38.76
C LEU A 23 15.70 -13.27 -40.02
N SER A 24 15.98 -14.54 -39.91
CA SER A 24 16.04 -15.46 -41.05
C SER A 24 14.61 -15.97 -41.30
N CYS A 25 13.91 -15.34 -42.22
CA CYS A 25 12.85 -16.02 -42.91
C CYS A 25 13.49 -17.17 -43.69
N GLY A 26 13.21 -18.40 -43.31
CA GLY A 26 13.60 -19.60 -44.01
C GLY A 26 12.95 -19.60 -45.38
N SER A 27 13.75 -19.51 -46.44
CA SER A 27 13.36 -19.85 -47.80
C SER A 27 13.26 -21.37 -47.89
N PRO A 28 12.21 -21.93 -48.50
CA PRO A 28 12.21 -23.33 -48.87
C PRO A 28 13.14 -23.57 -50.06
N ASP A 29 14.03 -24.53 -49.94
CA ASP A 29 14.89 -25.02 -51.03
C ASP A 29 14.07 -25.58 -52.21
N PRO A 30 14.45 -25.30 -53.46
CA PRO A 30 13.86 -25.94 -54.62
C PRO A 30 14.75 -27.12 -55.08
N HIS A 31 14.40 -28.32 -54.73
CA HIS A 31 14.81 -29.49 -55.51
C HIS A 31 13.60 -30.07 -56.24
N ILE A 32 13.49 -29.80 -57.51
CA ILE A 32 12.71 -30.61 -58.46
C ILE A 32 13.56 -30.91 -59.67
N THR A 33 13.79 -32.20 -59.81
CA THR A 33 14.40 -32.84 -60.96
C THR A 33 13.51 -32.77 -62.19
N ALA A 34 14.14 -32.55 -63.33
CA ALA A 34 13.55 -32.54 -64.66
C ALA A 34 13.10 -33.94 -65.08
N GLY A 35 12.03 -33.99 -65.84
CA GLY A 35 11.63 -35.21 -66.59
C GLY A 35 10.34 -35.09 -67.35
N GLY A 36 10.40 -35.07 -68.69
CA GLY A 36 9.34 -35.60 -69.56
C GLY A 36 8.53 -34.62 -70.37
N VAL A 37 8.92 -34.44 -71.61
CA VAL A 37 8.16 -33.93 -72.74
C VAL A 37 7.03 -34.93 -73.05
N ASP A 38 5.80 -34.47 -73.32
CA ASP A 38 5.03 -34.92 -74.46
C ASP A 38 3.84 -34.00 -74.80
N THR A 39 3.66 -33.88 -76.12
CA THR A 39 2.74 -33.10 -76.88
C THR A 39 1.29 -33.60 -76.83
N ALA A 40 0.30 -32.68 -76.87
CA ALA A 40 -0.78 -32.72 -77.82
C ALA A 40 -1.80 -31.58 -77.66
N SER A 41 -2.06 -30.96 -78.72
CA SER A 41 -3.08 -29.98 -79.14
C SER A 41 -4.52 -30.38 -78.73
N THR A 42 -5.30 -29.43 -78.23
CA THR A 42 -6.67 -29.16 -78.76
C THR A 42 -7.19 -27.82 -78.26
N ALA A 43 -7.74 -27.05 -79.25
CA ALA A 43 -8.39 -25.77 -79.06
C ALA A 43 -9.73 -25.94 -78.29
N GLY A 44 -9.98 -25.08 -77.29
CA GLY A 44 -11.30 -24.88 -76.73
C GLY A 44 -11.42 -23.44 -76.25
N LEU A 45 -12.26 -22.69 -76.90
CA LEU A 45 -12.73 -21.37 -76.48
C LEU A 45 -13.40 -21.49 -75.11
N GLU A 46 -12.88 -20.82 -74.12
CA GLU A 46 -13.66 -20.52 -72.88
C GLU A 46 -13.44 -19.08 -72.45
N THR A 47 -14.55 -18.46 -72.25
CA THR A 47 -14.91 -17.16 -71.72
C THR A 47 -14.06 -16.69 -70.54
N GLY A 48 -13.66 -15.41 -70.65
CA GLY A 48 -12.89 -14.71 -69.59
C GLY A 48 -13.57 -14.68 -68.26
N ALA A 49 -12.93 -15.33 -67.25
CA ALA A 49 -13.13 -15.07 -65.87
C ALA A 49 -11.92 -14.26 -65.35
N THR A 50 -12.20 -13.04 -64.98
CA THR A 50 -11.22 -12.09 -64.46
C THR A 50 -10.51 -12.63 -63.22
N PRO A 51 -9.18 -12.48 -63.05
CA PRO A 51 -8.41 -12.98 -61.90
C PRO A 51 -8.50 -12.01 -60.69
N TRP A 52 -9.72 -11.75 -60.21
CA TRP A 52 -9.92 -10.88 -59.06
C TRP A 52 -9.90 -11.63 -57.69
N THR A 53 -9.91 -12.95 -57.72
CA THR A 53 -10.05 -13.76 -56.48
C THR A 53 -8.73 -13.99 -55.76
N SER A 54 -7.58 -14.06 -56.41
CA SER A 54 -6.28 -14.30 -55.75
C SER A 54 -5.73 -13.06 -55.02
N GLN A 55 -5.98 -11.86 -55.54
CA GLN A 55 -5.60 -10.62 -54.86
C GLN A 55 -6.44 -10.37 -53.58
N SER A 56 -7.72 -10.73 -53.62
CA SER A 56 -8.60 -10.58 -52.46
C SER A 56 -8.19 -11.49 -51.28
N TYR A 57 -7.75 -12.71 -51.54
CA TYR A 57 -7.23 -13.62 -50.50
C TYR A 57 -5.88 -13.17 -49.97
N ALA A 58 -5.00 -12.62 -50.80
CA ALA A 58 -3.72 -12.09 -50.37
C ALA A 58 -3.86 -10.85 -49.47
N VAL A 59 -4.79 -9.97 -49.79
CA VAL A 59 -5.14 -8.79 -48.97
C VAL A 59 -5.84 -9.21 -47.68
N ALA A 60 -6.72 -10.21 -47.71
CA ALA A 60 -7.37 -10.75 -46.53
C ALA A 60 -6.38 -11.50 -45.62
N ALA A 61 -5.44 -12.28 -46.18
CA ALA A 61 -4.40 -12.96 -45.43
C ALA A 61 -3.38 -11.97 -44.83
N LEU A 62 -3.02 -10.91 -45.53
CA LEU A 62 -2.18 -9.82 -45.01
C LEU A 62 -2.90 -9.05 -43.90
N GLY A 63 -4.22 -8.85 -44.03
CA GLY A 63 -5.08 -8.27 -42.99
C GLY A 63 -5.17 -9.14 -41.74
N LEU A 64 -5.29 -10.47 -41.87
CA LEU A 64 -5.29 -11.40 -40.74
C LEU A 64 -3.93 -11.48 -40.03
N CYS A 65 -2.81 -11.44 -40.74
CA CYS A 65 -1.48 -11.39 -40.17
C CYS A 65 -1.21 -10.08 -39.39
N LEU A 66 -1.82 -8.98 -39.77
CA LEU A 66 -1.74 -7.69 -39.09
C LEU A 66 -2.59 -7.66 -37.80
N LEU A 67 -3.59 -8.54 -37.66
CA LEU A 67 -4.42 -8.69 -36.44
C LEU A 67 -3.72 -9.47 -35.32
N ALA A 68 -2.67 -10.24 -35.60
CA ALA A 68 -1.80 -10.84 -34.61
C ALA A 68 -0.82 -9.78 -34.07
N GLY A 69 -1.33 -8.78 -33.36
CA GLY A 69 -0.57 -7.65 -32.86
C GLY A 69 0.62 -8.08 -32.01
N CYS A 70 1.83 -7.74 -32.43
CA CYS A 70 3.06 -7.93 -31.66
C CYS A 70 3.06 -6.97 -30.47
N ASN A 71 3.09 -7.49 -29.26
CA ASN A 71 3.28 -6.69 -28.03
C ASN A 71 4.79 -6.48 -27.84
N VAL A 72 5.28 -5.26 -28.14
CA VAL A 72 6.71 -4.93 -28.01
C VAL A 72 7.06 -4.48 -26.60
N GLY A 73 8.34 -4.61 -26.23
CA GLY A 73 8.84 -4.25 -24.89
C GLY A 73 8.96 -5.45 -23.94
N PRO A 74 9.47 -5.23 -22.73
CA PRO A 74 9.64 -6.29 -21.75
C PRO A 74 8.28 -6.78 -21.25
N LYS A 75 8.15 -8.11 -21.10
CA LYS A 75 7.02 -8.68 -20.35
C LYS A 75 7.33 -8.59 -18.85
N TYR A 76 6.40 -8.09 -18.08
CA TYR A 76 6.55 -8.08 -16.63
C TYR A 76 6.60 -9.50 -16.07
N ASN A 77 7.61 -9.75 -15.23
CA ASN A 77 7.71 -10.95 -14.41
C ASN A 77 7.89 -10.49 -12.95
N PRO A 78 7.04 -10.94 -12.04
CA PRO A 78 7.19 -10.61 -10.62
C PRO A 78 8.59 -11.00 -10.12
N PRO A 79 9.19 -10.19 -9.23
CA PRO A 79 10.46 -10.55 -8.60
C PRO A 79 10.34 -11.88 -7.84
N THR A 80 11.40 -12.68 -7.88
CA THR A 80 11.47 -13.93 -7.11
C THR A 80 11.56 -13.63 -5.63
N ALA A 81 10.73 -14.31 -4.82
CA ALA A 81 10.81 -14.17 -3.37
C ALA A 81 12.22 -14.57 -2.86
N PRO A 82 12.72 -13.89 -1.81
CA PRO A 82 14.00 -14.25 -1.20
C PRO A 82 14.02 -15.70 -0.69
N SER A 83 15.16 -16.36 -0.81
CA SER A 83 15.36 -17.76 -0.35
C SER A 83 15.70 -17.87 1.13
N ILE A 84 15.74 -16.75 1.88
CA ILE A 84 16.02 -16.74 3.31
C ILE A 84 14.86 -17.37 4.08
N THR A 85 15.20 -18.11 5.14
CA THR A 85 14.23 -18.84 5.98
C THR A 85 14.07 -18.25 7.38
N ALA A 86 14.92 -17.29 7.77
CA ALA A 86 14.91 -16.64 9.08
C ALA A 86 15.12 -15.13 8.93
N TYR A 87 14.63 -14.34 9.91
CA TYR A 87 14.78 -12.89 9.94
C TYR A 87 16.07 -12.45 10.65
N THR A 88 16.59 -13.28 11.56
CA THR A 88 17.81 -13.02 12.34
C THR A 88 18.83 -14.15 12.18
N PRO A 89 20.14 -13.87 12.36
CA PRO A 89 21.16 -14.92 12.30
C PRO A 89 21.08 -15.93 13.46
N GLN A 90 20.60 -15.48 14.62
CA GLN A 90 20.37 -16.36 15.77
C GLN A 90 18.98 -16.96 15.69
N PRO A 91 18.80 -18.23 16.07
CA PRO A 91 17.48 -18.83 16.19
C PRO A 91 16.68 -18.10 17.28
N GLN A 92 15.44 -17.77 16.98
CA GLN A 92 14.52 -17.21 17.97
C GLN A 92 14.14 -18.30 18.99
N PRO A 93 13.97 -17.95 20.28
CA PRO A 93 13.44 -18.88 21.25
C PRO A 93 12.01 -19.29 20.87
N ALA A 94 11.68 -20.58 21.04
CA ALA A 94 10.35 -21.07 20.71
C ALA A 94 9.26 -20.45 21.60
N GLU A 95 9.64 -20.01 22.81
CA GLU A 95 8.75 -19.48 23.84
C GLU A 95 9.43 -18.32 24.57
N THR A 96 8.67 -17.27 24.87
CA THR A 96 9.17 -16.11 25.63
C THR A 96 9.18 -16.38 27.13
N ALA A 97 9.93 -15.59 27.90
CA ALA A 97 9.91 -15.64 29.35
C ALA A 97 8.50 -15.39 29.88
N SER A 98 8.13 -16.13 30.96
CA SER A 98 6.85 -15.97 31.67
C SER A 98 7.02 -15.28 33.01
N SER A 99 5.99 -14.55 33.44
CA SER A 99 5.89 -13.91 34.77
C SER A 99 4.46 -13.94 35.28
N ALA A 100 4.27 -13.53 36.54
CA ALA A 100 2.93 -13.36 37.10
C ALA A 100 2.27 -12.05 36.62
N GLY A 101 0.94 -12.03 36.58
CA GLY A 101 0.15 -10.83 36.31
C GLY A 101 -0.23 -10.62 34.83
N PRO A 102 -0.86 -9.48 34.50
CA PRO A 102 -1.25 -9.14 33.13
C PRO A 102 -0.05 -9.16 32.18
N ALA A 103 -0.24 -9.63 30.97
CA ALA A 103 0.80 -9.82 29.96
C ALA A 103 1.98 -10.74 30.37
N GLY A 104 1.88 -11.45 31.52
CA GLY A 104 2.94 -12.32 32.03
C GLY A 104 2.98 -13.71 31.41
N VAL A 105 1.96 -14.11 30.65
CA VAL A 105 1.90 -15.43 30.02
C VAL A 105 2.99 -15.55 28.95
N ALA A 106 3.65 -16.71 28.88
CA ALA A 106 4.61 -16.99 27.82
C ALA A 106 3.92 -16.99 26.46
N GLN A 107 4.58 -16.41 25.46
CA GLN A 107 4.12 -16.39 24.07
C GLN A 107 4.93 -17.39 23.26
N GLN A 108 4.25 -18.15 22.42
CA GLN A 108 4.85 -19.15 21.54
C GLN A 108 4.91 -18.61 20.11
N LEU A 109 6.08 -18.76 19.46
CA LEU A 109 6.24 -18.43 18.06
C LEU A 109 5.84 -19.65 17.21
N ASP A 110 4.66 -19.57 16.59
CA ASP A 110 4.11 -20.67 15.78
C ASP A 110 4.04 -20.27 14.29
N SER A 111 4.81 -20.98 13.47
CA SER A 111 4.78 -20.80 12.02
C SER A 111 3.52 -21.33 11.35
N SER A 112 2.71 -22.13 12.06
CA SER A 112 1.43 -22.68 11.58
C SER A 112 0.24 -21.81 12.00
N ALA A 113 0.39 -20.91 12.96
CA ALA A 113 -0.66 -20.01 13.41
C ALA A 113 -1.07 -19.03 12.31
N ALA A 114 -2.37 -18.92 12.04
CA ALA A 114 -2.91 -17.98 11.07
C ALA A 114 -3.21 -16.64 11.76
N LEU A 115 -2.70 -15.54 11.21
CA LEU A 115 -3.05 -14.21 11.68
C LEU A 115 -4.47 -13.85 11.19
N PRO A 116 -5.45 -13.64 12.08
CA PRO A 116 -6.80 -13.25 11.65
C PRO A 116 -6.82 -11.84 11.07
N ALA A 117 -7.74 -11.56 10.15
CA ALA A 117 -7.89 -10.22 9.55
C ALA A 117 -8.28 -9.15 10.59
N GLN A 118 -8.97 -9.54 11.64
CA GLN A 118 -9.30 -8.70 12.80
C GLN A 118 -8.40 -9.04 13.98
N TRP A 119 -7.07 -8.96 13.79
CA TRP A 119 -6.06 -9.38 14.78
C TRP A 119 -6.19 -8.69 16.14
N TRP A 120 -6.76 -7.48 16.21
CA TRP A 120 -7.00 -6.77 17.48
C TRP A 120 -7.99 -7.49 18.40
N THR A 121 -8.83 -8.38 17.87
CA THR A 121 -9.74 -9.20 18.68
C THR A 121 -9.00 -10.21 19.59
N LEU A 122 -7.73 -10.50 19.27
CA LEU A 122 -6.87 -11.37 20.08
C LEU A 122 -6.54 -10.77 21.46
N PHE A 123 -6.73 -9.45 21.63
CA PHE A 123 -6.60 -8.79 22.95
C PHE A 123 -7.86 -8.95 23.82
N HIS A 124 -8.93 -9.54 23.33
CA HIS A 124 -10.17 -9.90 24.04
C HIS A 124 -10.84 -8.73 24.79
N SER A 125 -10.67 -7.48 24.32
CA SER A 125 -11.32 -6.30 24.91
C SER A 125 -12.50 -5.81 24.07
N PRO A 126 -13.72 -5.78 24.64
CA PRO A 126 -14.89 -5.19 23.99
C PRO A 126 -14.72 -3.70 23.70
N GLU A 127 -14.07 -2.94 24.60
CA GLU A 127 -13.82 -1.50 24.46
C GLU A 127 -12.92 -1.25 23.25
N LEU A 128 -11.81 -2.00 23.12
CA LEU A 128 -10.90 -1.92 21.99
C LEU A 128 -11.62 -2.28 20.67
N ASN A 129 -12.44 -3.33 20.69
CA ASN A 129 -13.23 -3.73 19.51
C ASN A 129 -14.20 -2.62 19.10
N SER A 130 -14.88 -1.99 20.04
CA SER A 130 -15.79 -0.87 19.78
C SER A 130 -15.07 0.35 19.19
N MET A 131 -13.92 0.72 19.73
CA MET A 131 -13.07 1.79 19.17
C MET A 131 -12.65 1.47 17.74
N MET A 132 -12.25 0.23 17.48
CA MET A 132 -11.81 -0.22 16.16
C MET A 132 -12.96 -0.19 15.14
N GLU A 133 -14.14 -0.68 15.50
CA GLU A 133 -15.31 -0.63 14.62
C GLU A 133 -15.65 0.80 14.22
N GLN A 134 -15.66 1.73 15.18
CA GLN A 134 -15.90 3.14 14.90
C GLN A 134 -14.82 3.75 14.00
N ALA A 135 -13.55 3.43 14.26
CA ALA A 135 -12.43 3.89 13.44
C ALA A 135 -12.54 3.40 11.99
N LEU A 136 -12.82 2.11 11.78
CA LEU A 136 -12.95 1.52 10.44
C LEU A 136 -14.17 2.09 9.67
N GLN A 137 -15.26 2.41 10.36
CA GLN A 137 -16.46 2.97 9.73
C GLN A 137 -16.35 4.45 9.40
N ASN A 138 -15.69 5.25 10.25
CA ASN A 138 -15.77 6.70 10.17
C ASN A 138 -14.44 7.37 9.75
N SER A 139 -13.34 6.64 9.56
CA SER A 139 -12.05 7.23 9.27
C SER A 139 -12.03 8.01 7.94
N PRO A 140 -11.77 9.33 7.96
CA PRO A 140 -11.61 10.11 6.74
C PRO A 140 -10.41 9.65 5.89
N THR A 141 -9.36 9.13 6.52
CA THR A 141 -8.17 8.59 5.83
C THR A 141 -8.52 7.37 4.99
N LEU A 142 -9.35 6.46 5.50
CA LEU A 142 -9.84 5.31 4.73
C LEU A 142 -10.76 5.75 3.59
N ALA A 143 -11.65 6.70 3.85
CA ALA A 143 -12.52 7.26 2.81
C ALA A 143 -11.70 7.92 1.69
N GLN A 144 -10.65 8.66 2.02
CA GLN A 144 -9.71 9.23 1.06
C GLN A 144 -9.01 8.16 0.22
N SER A 145 -8.49 7.10 0.85
CA SER A 145 -7.80 6.01 0.13
C SER A 145 -8.77 5.24 -0.77
N ALA A 146 -10.00 5.01 -0.34
CA ALA A 146 -11.05 4.40 -1.15
C ALA A 146 -11.44 5.28 -2.36
N ALA A 147 -11.48 6.61 -2.18
CA ALA A 147 -11.74 7.56 -3.27
C ALA A 147 -10.61 7.55 -4.31
N ARG A 148 -9.33 7.47 -3.88
CA ARG A 148 -8.17 7.33 -4.79
C ARG A 148 -8.21 6.04 -5.59
N LEU A 149 -8.56 4.92 -4.95
CA LEU A 149 -8.75 3.65 -5.66
C LEU A 149 -9.84 3.77 -6.73
N LYS A 150 -10.97 4.42 -6.40
CA LYS A 150 -12.05 4.68 -7.37
C LYS A 150 -11.58 5.58 -8.51
N GLU A 151 -10.82 6.65 -8.22
CA GLU A 151 -10.22 7.53 -9.23
C GLU A 151 -9.32 6.75 -10.20
N ALA A 152 -8.40 5.92 -9.68
CA ALA A 152 -7.54 5.08 -10.51
C ALA A 152 -8.32 4.06 -11.36
N GLN A 153 -9.42 3.51 -10.81
CA GLN A 153 -10.30 2.63 -11.57
C GLN A 153 -11.00 3.36 -12.71
N GLU A 154 -11.51 4.59 -12.49
CA GLU A 154 -12.16 5.36 -13.55
C GLU A 154 -11.16 5.88 -14.60
N GLU A 155 -9.92 6.19 -14.21
CA GLU A 155 -8.85 6.51 -15.16
C GLU A 155 -8.55 5.31 -16.07
N LEU A 156 -8.45 4.10 -15.50
CA LEU A 156 -8.32 2.85 -16.25
C LEU A 156 -9.51 2.64 -17.22
N ASN A 157 -10.74 2.87 -16.76
CA ASN A 157 -11.96 2.76 -17.55
C ASN A 157 -11.97 3.78 -18.69
N ALA A 158 -11.63 5.03 -18.41
CA ALA A 158 -11.57 6.11 -19.40
C ALA A 158 -10.52 5.80 -20.49
N ARG A 159 -9.30 5.36 -20.10
CA ARG A 159 -8.27 4.99 -21.07
C ARG A 159 -8.67 3.77 -21.89
N THR A 160 -9.27 2.78 -21.25
CA THR A 160 -9.77 1.58 -21.93
C THR A 160 -10.85 1.95 -22.96
N GLY A 161 -11.82 2.78 -22.57
CA GLY A 161 -12.85 3.29 -23.48
C GLY A 161 -12.29 4.05 -24.67
N ALA A 162 -11.37 4.99 -24.41
CA ALA A 162 -10.76 5.83 -25.44
C ALA A 162 -9.86 5.08 -26.44
N THR A 163 -9.34 3.91 -26.08
CA THR A 163 -8.35 3.20 -26.91
C THR A 163 -8.84 1.87 -27.47
N LYS A 164 -9.75 1.18 -26.78
CA LYS A 164 -10.29 -0.11 -27.20
C LYS A 164 -11.41 0.02 -28.22
N TYR A 165 -12.14 1.13 -28.20
CA TYR A 165 -13.28 1.40 -29.09
C TYR A 165 -13.00 2.58 -30.00
N PRO A 166 -13.64 2.63 -31.19
CA PRO A 166 -13.59 3.80 -32.08
C PRO A 166 -14.19 5.02 -31.38
N THR A 167 -13.58 6.18 -31.60
CA THR A 167 -14.15 7.47 -31.19
C THR A 167 -15.08 7.98 -32.27
N VAL A 168 -16.30 8.37 -31.92
CA VAL A 168 -17.29 8.98 -32.80
C VAL A 168 -17.52 10.41 -32.35
N THR A 169 -17.33 11.38 -33.23
CA THR A 169 -17.50 12.81 -32.97
C THR A 169 -18.45 13.45 -33.94
N GLY A 170 -19.39 14.26 -33.46
CA GLY A 170 -20.22 15.14 -34.29
C GLY A 170 -19.60 16.53 -34.33
N ASN A 171 -19.46 17.09 -35.52
CA ASN A 171 -18.96 18.44 -35.75
C ASN A 171 -20.00 19.27 -36.48
N ALA A 172 -20.19 20.51 -36.03
CA ALA A 172 -20.97 21.51 -36.74
C ALA A 172 -20.19 22.82 -36.72
N SER A 173 -19.98 23.40 -37.90
CA SER A 173 -19.33 24.71 -38.04
C SER A 173 -20.08 25.63 -38.98
N VAL A 174 -19.97 26.91 -38.67
CA VAL A 174 -20.46 28.01 -39.51
C VAL A 174 -19.27 28.93 -39.70
N GLU A 175 -18.82 29.04 -40.95
CA GLU A 175 -17.64 29.82 -41.29
C GLU A 175 -18.01 30.85 -42.35
N GLN A 176 -17.48 32.06 -42.29
CA GLN A 176 -17.57 33.03 -43.35
C GLN A 176 -16.25 33.05 -44.10
N GLU A 177 -16.30 32.67 -45.36
CA GLU A 177 -15.12 32.47 -46.19
C GLU A 177 -15.13 33.42 -47.38
N GLN A 178 -13.95 33.88 -47.77
CA GLN A 178 -13.73 34.58 -49.04
C GLN A 178 -12.56 33.91 -49.77
N LEU A 179 -12.85 33.32 -50.91
CA LEU A 179 -11.83 32.72 -51.77
C LEU A 179 -11.11 33.78 -52.59
N ASN A 180 -9.78 33.74 -52.59
CA ASN A 180 -8.96 34.52 -53.49
C ASN A 180 -8.47 33.63 -54.63
N LEU A 181 -9.23 33.60 -55.78
CA LEU A 181 -8.92 32.77 -56.92
C LEU A 181 -7.61 33.15 -57.62
N SER A 182 -7.20 34.41 -57.50
CA SER A 182 -5.92 34.89 -58.08
C SER A 182 -4.70 34.25 -57.38
N ALA A 183 -4.82 33.87 -56.10
CA ALA A 183 -3.77 33.16 -55.36
C ALA A 183 -3.51 31.74 -55.91
N TYR A 184 -4.49 31.16 -56.58
CA TYR A 184 -4.40 29.86 -57.25
C TYR A 184 -4.11 29.96 -58.75
N GLY A 185 -3.78 31.16 -59.25
CA GLY A 185 -3.51 31.39 -60.65
C GLY A 185 -4.77 31.30 -61.56
N ILE A 186 -5.96 31.39 -61.00
CA ILE A 186 -7.23 31.29 -61.71
C ILE A 186 -7.69 32.70 -62.05
N PRO A 187 -7.82 33.07 -63.40
CA PRO A 187 -8.09 34.43 -63.83
C PRO A 187 -9.60 34.77 -63.84
N PHE A 188 -10.30 34.39 -62.71
CA PHE A 188 -11.70 34.76 -62.55
C PHE A 188 -11.84 35.76 -61.36
N PRO A 189 -12.89 36.59 -61.40
CA PRO A 189 -13.19 37.47 -60.26
C PRO A 189 -13.38 36.65 -58.98
N ASN A 190 -12.85 37.17 -57.83
CA ASN A 190 -13.09 36.54 -56.56
C ASN A 190 -14.59 36.55 -56.26
N PRO A 191 -15.14 35.42 -55.73
CA PRO A 191 -16.54 35.40 -55.32
C PRO A 191 -16.72 36.35 -54.10
N SER A 192 -17.93 36.84 -53.93
CA SER A 192 -18.29 37.56 -52.70
C SER A 192 -18.12 36.65 -51.49
N PRO A 193 -17.83 37.21 -50.31
CA PRO A 193 -17.82 36.42 -49.09
C PRO A 193 -19.11 35.60 -48.95
N PHE A 194 -18.99 34.34 -48.63
CA PHE A 194 -20.12 33.42 -48.47
C PHE A 194 -20.02 32.70 -47.12
N THR A 195 -21.16 32.31 -46.60
CA THR A 195 -21.24 31.50 -45.35
C THR A 195 -21.15 30.03 -45.73
N LEU A 196 -20.23 29.31 -45.10
CA LEU A 196 -20.09 27.86 -45.25
C LEU A 196 -20.64 27.19 -44.00
N LEU A 197 -21.63 26.34 -44.19
CA LEU A 197 -22.22 25.49 -43.17
C LEU A 197 -21.65 24.08 -43.35
N ASN A 198 -21.13 23.51 -42.26
CA ASN A 198 -20.63 22.13 -42.24
C ASN A 198 -21.24 21.38 -41.06
N GLY A 199 -21.84 20.22 -41.32
CA GLY A 199 -22.31 19.29 -40.32
C GLY A 199 -21.80 17.89 -40.68
N SER A 200 -21.01 17.29 -39.81
CA SER A 200 -20.38 15.98 -40.08
C SER A 200 -20.27 15.10 -38.84
N VAL A 201 -20.30 13.80 -39.08
CA VAL A 201 -19.95 12.77 -38.11
C VAL A 201 -18.62 12.17 -38.54
N ALA A 202 -17.66 12.13 -37.60
CA ALA A 202 -16.35 11.53 -37.85
C ALA A 202 -16.15 10.33 -36.90
N VAL A 203 -15.55 9.27 -37.41
CA VAL A 203 -15.13 8.07 -36.66
C VAL A 203 -13.64 7.92 -36.80
N SER A 204 -12.92 7.71 -35.70
CA SER A 204 -11.48 7.45 -35.71
C SER A 204 -11.12 6.28 -34.80
N TYR A 205 -10.15 5.48 -35.23
CA TYR A 205 -9.66 4.33 -34.50
C TYR A 205 -8.17 4.14 -34.72
N ALA A 206 -7.38 4.16 -33.61
CA ALA A 206 -5.95 3.88 -33.66
C ALA A 206 -5.71 2.37 -33.49
N LEU A 207 -5.11 1.74 -34.51
CA LEU A 207 -4.77 0.32 -34.48
C LEU A 207 -3.56 0.10 -33.59
N ASP A 208 -3.71 -0.67 -32.50
CA ASP A 208 -2.65 -0.97 -31.53
C ASP A 208 -1.81 -2.20 -31.96
N ILE A 209 -1.14 -2.10 -33.11
CA ILE A 209 -0.35 -3.21 -33.68
C ILE A 209 0.87 -3.52 -32.81
N PHE A 210 1.55 -2.49 -32.31
CA PHE A 210 2.76 -2.63 -31.49
C PHE A 210 2.51 -2.60 -29.99
N GLY A 211 1.26 -2.47 -29.56
CA GLY A 211 0.85 -2.64 -28.17
C GLY A 211 1.04 -1.42 -27.28
N ALA A 212 1.20 -0.20 -27.83
CA ALA A 212 1.33 1.02 -27.04
C ALA A 212 0.13 1.23 -26.11
N ASN A 213 -1.09 1.10 -26.62
CA ASN A 213 -2.32 1.27 -25.85
C ASN A 213 -2.52 0.11 -24.86
N ARG A 214 -2.25 -1.12 -25.26
CA ARG A 214 -2.31 -2.29 -24.36
C ARG A 214 -1.36 -2.14 -23.18
N ARG A 215 -0.13 -1.66 -23.43
CA ARG A 215 0.84 -1.38 -22.36
C ARG A 215 0.43 -0.21 -21.48
N ALA A 216 -0.17 0.85 -22.05
CA ALA A 216 -0.70 1.95 -21.25
C ALA A 216 -1.85 1.50 -20.33
N ILE A 217 -2.76 0.67 -20.82
CA ILE A 217 -3.84 0.07 -20.02
C ILE A 217 -3.27 -0.85 -18.94
N GLU A 218 -2.25 -1.68 -19.26
CA GLU A 218 -1.54 -2.51 -18.30
C GLU A 218 -0.90 -1.67 -17.17
N GLY A 219 -0.26 -0.54 -17.53
CA GLY A 219 0.32 0.39 -16.56
C GLY A 219 -0.72 1.02 -15.63
N LEU A 220 -1.88 1.43 -16.18
CA LEU A 220 -2.98 1.96 -15.37
C LEU A 220 -3.65 0.88 -14.52
N GLY A 221 -3.71 -0.37 -15.00
CA GLY A 221 -4.13 -1.51 -14.21
C GLY A 221 -3.23 -1.74 -13.00
N ALA A 222 -1.92 -1.66 -13.21
CA ALA A 222 -0.94 -1.74 -12.12
C ALA A 222 -1.04 -0.55 -11.15
N ASN A 223 -1.37 0.66 -11.64
CA ASN A 223 -1.64 1.81 -10.78
C ASN A 223 -2.90 1.63 -9.92
N ARG A 224 -3.99 1.09 -10.50
CA ARG A 224 -5.18 0.72 -9.71
C ARG A 224 -4.84 -0.31 -8.62
N ASP A 225 -4.00 -1.31 -8.93
CA ASP A 225 -3.56 -2.32 -7.97
C ASP A 225 -2.70 -1.68 -6.86
N TYR A 226 -1.85 -0.70 -7.21
CA TYR A 226 -1.11 0.11 -6.23
C TYR A 226 -2.04 0.82 -5.26
N GLU A 227 -3.06 1.54 -5.74
CA GLU A 227 -4.03 2.24 -4.88
C GLU A 227 -4.86 1.28 -4.02
N ASN A 228 -5.14 0.07 -4.54
CA ASN A 228 -5.79 -0.97 -3.74
C ASN A 228 -4.91 -1.42 -2.55
N TRP A 229 -3.61 -1.61 -2.78
CA TRP A 229 -2.67 -1.95 -1.71
C TRP A 229 -2.43 -0.80 -0.75
N GLN A 230 -2.49 0.45 -1.21
CA GLN A 230 -2.46 1.64 -0.34
C GLN A 230 -3.68 1.69 0.59
N LEU A 231 -4.85 1.31 0.11
CA LEU A 231 -6.05 1.21 0.96
C LEU A 231 -5.89 0.13 2.04
N GLU A 232 -5.38 -1.06 1.67
CA GLU A 232 -5.10 -2.12 2.66
C GLU A 232 -4.01 -1.70 3.66
N GLY A 233 -2.97 -1.01 3.19
CA GLY A 233 -1.95 -0.42 4.05
C GLY A 233 -2.53 0.63 5.03
N ALA A 234 -3.44 1.48 4.56
CA ALA A 234 -4.10 2.46 5.40
C ALA A 234 -4.99 1.82 6.48
N ARG A 235 -5.68 0.70 6.16
CA ARG A 235 -6.44 -0.08 7.14
C ARG A 235 -5.54 -0.67 8.22
N LEU A 236 -4.42 -1.26 7.80
CA LEU A 236 -3.43 -1.83 8.71
C LEU A 236 -2.84 -0.77 9.65
N MET A 237 -2.45 0.38 9.10
CA MET A 237 -1.92 1.50 9.91
C MET A 237 -2.96 2.07 10.87
N LEU A 238 -4.23 2.23 10.41
CA LEU A 238 -5.30 2.69 11.28
C LEU A 238 -5.50 1.72 12.45
N ALA A 239 -5.58 0.42 12.17
CA ALA A 239 -5.74 -0.61 13.20
C ALA A 239 -4.61 -0.57 14.24
N GLY A 240 -3.37 -0.48 13.77
CA GLY A 240 -2.24 -0.38 14.68
C GLY A 240 -2.19 0.90 15.49
N ASN A 241 -2.51 2.03 14.88
CA ASN A 241 -2.55 3.30 15.61
C ASN A 241 -3.64 3.31 16.70
N VAL A 242 -4.81 2.73 16.42
CA VAL A 242 -5.89 2.62 17.42
C VAL A 242 -5.47 1.72 18.58
N VAL A 243 -4.91 0.53 18.29
CA VAL A 243 -4.46 -0.42 19.34
C VAL A 243 -3.34 0.19 20.17
N SER A 244 -2.32 0.77 19.55
CA SER A 244 -1.18 1.38 20.26
C SER A 244 -1.62 2.57 21.12
N ALA A 245 -2.53 3.43 20.60
CA ALA A 245 -3.06 4.55 21.35
C ALA A 245 -3.93 4.08 22.54
N ALA A 246 -4.74 3.03 22.35
CA ALA A 246 -5.56 2.46 23.42
C ALA A 246 -4.70 1.82 24.54
N ILE A 247 -3.65 1.07 24.18
CA ILE A 247 -2.69 0.54 25.18
C ILE A 247 -2.00 1.69 25.93
N ARG A 248 -1.58 2.73 25.21
CA ARG A 248 -0.94 3.90 25.84
C ARG A 248 -1.90 4.65 26.77
N GLN A 249 -3.17 4.79 26.39
CA GLN A 249 -4.22 5.35 27.28
C GLN A 249 -4.31 4.57 28.58
N ALA A 250 -4.45 3.24 28.49
CA ALA A 250 -4.56 2.36 29.66
C ALA A 250 -3.31 2.46 30.56
N GLN A 251 -2.12 2.53 29.97
CA GLN A 251 -0.87 2.73 30.69
C GLN A 251 -0.86 4.06 31.45
N LEU A 252 -1.16 5.18 30.78
CA LEU A 252 -1.12 6.51 31.37
C LEU A 252 -2.13 6.65 32.52
N ARG A 253 -3.33 6.08 32.36
CA ARG A 253 -4.33 6.06 33.46
C ARG A 253 -3.81 5.34 34.69
N ARG A 254 -3.17 4.19 34.52
CA ARG A 254 -2.57 3.44 35.62
C ARG A 254 -1.39 4.18 36.26
N GLU A 255 -0.54 4.81 35.43
CA GLU A 255 0.57 5.65 35.89
C GLU A 255 0.07 6.84 36.73
N ILE A 256 -1.00 7.53 36.33
CA ILE A 256 -1.61 8.64 37.09
C ILE A 256 -2.15 8.13 38.44
N GLU A 257 -2.85 7.00 38.43
CA GLU A 257 -3.39 6.40 39.66
C GLU A 257 -2.29 6.08 40.66
N LEU A 258 -1.23 5.37 40.23
CA LEU A 258 -0.09 5.00 41.08
C LEU A 258 0.69 6.23 41.54
N SER A 259 0.90 7.23 40.67
CA SER A 259 1.58 8.47 41.04
C SER A 259 0.82 9.27 42.10
N ARG A 260 -0.53 9.31 42.00
CA ARG A 260 -1.36 9.94 43.03
C ARG A 260 -1.31 9.18 44.37
N GLN A 261 -1.25 7.84 44.33
CA GLN A 261 -1.06 7.03 45.53
C GLN A 261 0.31 7.29 46.14
N LEU A 262 1.38 7.34 45.34
CA LEU A 262 2.74 7.67 45.77
C LEU A 262 2.79 9.06 46.43
N LEU A 263 2.20 10.07 45.79
CA LEU A 263 2.11 11.43 46.35
C LEU A 263 1.41 11.45 47.72
N ALA A 264 0.31 10.71 47.85
CA ALA A 264 -0.40 10.64 49.14
C ALA A 264 0.45 9.99 50.26
N VAL A 265 1.24 8.97 49.93
CA VAL A 265 2.18 8.31 50.84
C VAL A 265 3.29 9.28 51.25
N GLU A 266 3.89 10.01 50.34
CA GLU A 266 4.95 11.00 50.60
C GLU A 266 4.43 12.22 51.39
N GLN A 267 3.22 12.69 51.15
CA GLN A 267 2.56 13.74 51.93
C GLN A 267 2.36 13.29 53.40
N ARG A 268 2.01 12.01 53.63
CA ARG A 268 1.90 11.44 54.97
C ARG A 268 3.27 11.36 55.64
N GLU A 269 4.31 10.93 54.91
CA GLU A 269 5.68 10.93 55.40
C GLU A 269 6.15 12.33 55.83
N LEU A 270 5.90 13.35 54.99
CA LEU A 270 6.19 14.75 55.30
C LEU A 270 5.48 15.20 56.58
N ALA A 271 4.17 14.89 56.73
CA ALA A 271 3.41 15.26 57.94
C ALA A 271 4.03 14.68 59.19
N ILE A 272 4.40 13.39 59.21
CA ILE A 272 5.10 12.73 60.33
C ILE A 272 6.44 13.38 60.60
N THR A 273 7.22 13.68 59.56
CA THR A 273 8.55 14.31 59.68
C THR A 273 8.44 15.71 60.31
N VAL A 274 7.42 16.51 59.93
CA VAL A 274 7.15 17.83 60.51
C VAL A 274 6.81 17.72 62.03
N GLU A 275 5.97 16.76 62.43
CA GLU A 275 5.64 16.55 63.85
C GLU A 275 6.86 16.08 64.65
N ARG A 276 7.71 15.23 64.08
CA ARG A 276 8.98 14.81 64.72
C ARG A 276 9.95 15.98 64.88
N ASN A 277 10.03 16.85 63.88
CA ASN A 277 10.88 18.06 63.95
C ASN A 277 10.39 19.00 65.07
N ARG A 278 9.07 19.23 65.18
CA ARG A 278 8.47 20.00 66.29
C ARG A 278 8.80 19.42 67.67
N ALA A 279 8.91 18.10 67.74
CA ALA A 279 9.31 17.40 68.97
C ALA A 279 10.82 17.33 69.17
N GLY A 280 11.65 17.93 68.29
CA GLY A 280 13.11 17.90 68.35
C GLY A 280 13.74 16.58 67.91
N GLY A 281 12.98 15.68 67.25
CA GLY A 281 13.41 14.33 66.86
C GLY A 281 14.02 14.22 65.46
N THR A 282 14.03 15.31 64.66
CA THR A 282 14.64 15.37 63.32
C THR A 282 15.05 16.81 63.01
N SER A 283 15.88 17.01 61.95
CA SER A 283 16.40 18.33 61.58
C SER A 283 15.45 19.07 60.63
N ASP A 284 15.58 20.41 60.55
CA ASP A 284 14.89 21.21 59.52
C ASP A 284 15.28 20.76 58.08
N ALA A 285 16.53 20.35 57.89
CA ALA A 285 17.02 19.82 56.63
C ALA A 285 16.23 18.57 56.16
N ASP A 286 15.86 17.68 57.10
CA ASP A 286 15.04 16.51 56.76
C ASP A 286 13.61 16.91 56.30
N VAL A 287 13.02 17.93 56.97
CA VAL A 287 11.71 18.47 56.58
C VAL A 287 11.77 19.07 55.19
N GLU A 288 12.78 19.91 54.91
CA GLU A 288 12.93 20.53 53.56
C GLU A 288 13.21 19.47 52.49
N SER A 289 13.99 18.42 52.79
CA SER A 289 14.21 17.29 51.88
C SER A 289 12.90 16.57 51.52
N ARG A 290 12.03 16.30 52.51
CA ARG A 290 10.73 15.67 52.26
C ARG A 290 9.77 16.57 51.51
N LYS A 291 9.79 17.90 51.76
CA LYS A 291 9.04 18.87 50.96
C LYS A 291 9.46 18.84 49.50
N SER A 292 10.78 18.76 49.22
CA SER A 292 11.31 18.65 47.88
C SER A 292 10.80 17.38 47.19
N THR A 293 10.85 16.21 47.85
CA THR A 293 10.34 14.94 47.30
C THR A 293 8.87 15.03 46.96
N VAL A 294 8.02 15.54 47.85
CA VAL A 294 6.59 15.75 47.62
C VAL A 294 6.36 16.67 46.43
N ALA A 295 7.10 17.79 46.34
CA ALA A 295 6.97 18.72 45.22
C ALA A 295 7.44 18.11 43.88
N GLU A 296 8.49 17.30 43.89
CA GLU A 296 8.99 16.55 42.72
C GLU A 296 7.93 15.56 42.22
N THR A 297 7.38 14.72 43.10
CA THR A 297 6.33 13.76 42.73
C THR A 297 5.05 14.48 42.27
N GLN A 298 4.65 15.56 42.92
CA GLN A 298 3.52 16.38 42.51
C GLN A 298 3.74 16.96 41.10
N ALA A 299 4.97 17.34 40.75
CA ALA A 299 5.30 17.92 39.44
C ALA A 299 5.33 16.87 38.31
N THR A 300 5.39 15.56 38.61
CA THR A 300 5.34 14.51 37.57
C THR A 300 3.94 14.25 37.06
N ILE A 301 2.89 14.52 37.83
CA ILE A 301 1.50 14.16 37.50
C ILE A 301 0.95 14.99 36.31
N PRO A 302 1.02 16.35 36.29
CA PRO A 302 0.44 17.14 35.21
C PRO A 302 0.99 16.80 33.81
N PRO A 303 2.29 16.51 33.61
CA PRO A 303 2.79 16.05 32.32
C PRO A 303 2.19 14.72 31.85
N ILE A 304 1.89 13.78 32.79
CA ILE A 304 1.27 12.50 32.45
C ILE A 304 -0.21 12.71 32.10
N GLU A 305 -0.92 13.56 32.83
CA GLU A 305 -2.30 13.96 32.52
C GLU A 305 -2.40 14.63 31.15
N ALA A 306 -1.47 15.55 30.84
CA ALA A 306 -1.41 16.16 29.51
C ALA A 306 -1.13 15.15 28.38
N GLN A 307 -0.32 14.12 28.63
CA GLN A 307 -0.12 13.03 27.68
C GLN A 307 -1.39 12.20 27.47
N LEU A 308 -2.15 11.94 28.55
CA LEU A 308 -3.42 11.24 28.47
C LEU A 308 -4.42 12.03 27.61
N ASP A 309 -4.55 13.33 27.84
CA ASP A 309 -5.42 14.20 27.02
C ASP A 309 -5.03 14.14 25.53
N VAL A 310 -3.72 14.17 25.21
CA VAL A 310 -3.23 14.06 23.83
C VAL A 310 -3.62 12.71 23.21
N VAL A 311 -3.49 11.61 23.96
CA VAL A 311 -3.86 10.26 23.48
C VAL A 311 -5.37 10.15 23.28
N ASP A 312 -6.18 10.69 24.20
CA ASP A 312 -7.64 10.71 24.08
C ASP A 312 -8.09 11.54 22.86
N HIS A 313 -7.46 12.69 22.60
CA HIS A 313 -7.69 13.48 21.39
C HIS A 313 -7.28 12.70 20.12
N GLN A 314 -6.15 11.98 20.15
CA GLN A 314 -5.70 11.14 19.05
C GLN A 314 -6.70 10.02 18.75
N LEU A 315 -7.19 9.31 19.77
CA LEU A 315 -8.20 8.26 19.62
C LEU A 315 -9.50 8.81 19.02
N ALA A 316 -9.98 10.00 19.47
CA ALA A 316 -11.14 10.65 18.87
C ALA A 316 -10.95 10.88 17.36
N VAL A 317 -9.80 11.44 16.96
CA VAL A 317 -9.48 11.70 15.55
C VAL A 317 -9.37 10.39 14.75
N LEU A 318 -8.75 9.34 15.30
CA LEU A 318 -8.66 8.02 14.66
C LEU A 318 -10.06 7.39 14.45
N MET A 319 -11.00 7.61 15.39
CA MET A 319 -12.39 7.20 15.26
C MET A 319 -13.23 8.13 14.33
N GLY A 320 -12.61 9.13 13.70
CA GLY A 320 -13.27 10.07 12.79
C GLY A 320 -14.20 11.07 13.50
N LYS A 321 -13.93 11.39 14.75
CA LYS A 321 -14.75 12.28 15.58
C LYS A 321 -13.98 13.48 16.09
N SER A 322 -14.71 14.54 16.41
CA SER A 322 -14.14 15.70 17.13
C SER A 322 -13.83 15.30 18.59
N PRO A 323 -12.68 15.69 19.15
CA PRO A 323 -12.39 15.51 20.57
C PRO A 323 -13.44 16.09 21.50
N ALA A 324 -14.13 17.18 21.08
CA ALA A 324 -15.17 17.82 21.87
C ALA A 324 -16.50 17.04 21.93
N GLU A 325 -16.74 16.11 21.00
CA GLU A 325 -18.00 15.40 20.83
C GLU A 325 -17.96 13.95 21.30
N THR A 326 -16.79 13.47 21.70
CA THR A 326 -16.59 12.04 21.94
C THR A 326 -16.02 11.79 23.32
N GLN A 327 -16.71 10.95 24.09
CA GLN A 327 -16.12 10.32 25.27
C GLN A 327 -15.40 9.03 24.81
N ILE A 328 -14.12 8.97 25.09
CA ILE A 328 -13.31 7.79 24.79
C ILE A 328 -13.57 6.74 25.87
N PRO A 329 -13.86 5.48 25.52
CA PRO A 329 -13.99 4.41 26.51
C PRO A 329 -12.71 4.26 27.33
N ASP A 330 -12.88 4.04 28.63
CA ASP A 330 -11.78 3.80 29.53
C ASP A 330 -11.27 2.36 29.37
N LEU A 331 -10.06 2.22 28.87
CA LEU A 331 -9.39 0.92 28.78
C LEU A 331 -8.48 0.72 30.00
N SER A 332 -8.50 -0.48 30.58
CA SER A 332 -7.57 -0.91 31.62
C SER A 332 -6.60 -1.94 31.04
N LEU A 333 -5.32 -1.89 31.46
CA LEU A 333 -4.34 -2.92 31.10
C LEU A 333 -4.75 -4.31 31.60
N ASP A 334 -5.45 -4.39 32.74
CA ASP A 334 -5.92 -5.65 33.32
C ASP A 334 -7.09 -6.28 32.54
N ALA A 335 -7.79 -5.48 31.69
CA ALA A 335 -8.85 -5.96 30.83
C ALA A 335 -8.32 -6.54 29.51
N LEU A 336 -7.05 -6.32 29.18
CA LEU A 336 -6.40 -6.86 27.99
C LEU A 336 -5.86 -8.26 28.26
N GLN A 337 -5.98 -9.13 27.25
CA GLN A 337 -5.32 -10.44 27.27
C GLN A 337 -4.17 -10.45 26.25
N LEU A 338 -3.03 -10.99 26.68
CA LEU A 338 -1.88 -11.13 25.80
C LEU A 338 -2.11 -12.31 24.84
N PRO A 339 -2.02 -12.10 23.51
CA PRO A 339 -2.06 -13.20 22.55
C PRO A 339 -0.93 -14.21 22.81
N GLN A 340 -1.28 -15.48 23.03
CA GLN A 340 -0.30 -16.52 23.39
C GLN A 340 0.40 -17.08 22.16
N ASP A 341 -0.36 -17.36 21.10
CA ASP A 341 0.17 -17.89 19.84
C ASP A 341 0.49 -16.72 18.90
N LEU A 342 1.78 -16.47 18.69
CA LEU A 342 2.25 -15.44 17.79
C LEU A 342 2.58 -16.08 16.43
N PRO A 343 1.87 -15.69 15.36
CA PRO A 343 2.16 -16.21 14.02
C PRO A 343 3.55 -15.74 13.56
N LEU A 344 4.35 -16.66 13.03
CA LEU A 344 5.64 -16.35 12.43
C LEU A 344 5.63 -16.71 10.95
N SER A 345 5.32 -15.73 10.09
CA SER A 345 5.38 -15.94 8.64
C SER A 345 6.82 -16.12 8.15
N LEU A 346 7.04 -17.05 7.21
CA LEU A 346 8.33 -17.16 6.53
C LEU A 346 8.61 -15.87 5.71
N PRO A 347 9.88 -15.43 5.58
CA PRO A 347 10.22 -14.24 4.79
C PRO A 347 9.69 -14.27 3.35
N SER A 348 9.64 -15.45 2.72
CA SER A 348 9.07 -15.64 1.39
C SER A 348 7.55 -15.47 1.32
N ALA A 349 6.82 -15.73 2.42
CA ALA A 349 5.39 -15.51 2.53
C ALA A 349 5.10 -14.03 2.82
N LEU A 350 5.89 -13.39 3.68
CA LEU A 350 5.77 -11.98 4.05
C LEU A 350 5.75 -11.05 2.83
N VAL A 351 6.60 -11.31 1.84
CA VAL A 351 6.66 -10.54 0.58
C VAL A 351 5.32 -10.54 -0.17
N ARG A 352 4.49 -11.56 0.01
CA ARG A 352 3.16 -11.66 -0.61
C ARG A 352 2.02 -11.13 0.27
N GLN A 353 2.29 -10.97 1.56
CA GLN A 353 1.29 -10.63 2.57
C GLN A 353 1.27 -9.14 2.92
N ARG A 354 2.41 -8.46 2.89
CA ARG A 354 2.51 -7.04 3.27
C ARG A 354 1.98 -6.11 2.18
N PRO A 355 1.03 -5.23 2.52
CA PRO A 355 0.46 -4.28 1.56
C PRO A 355 1.48 -3.31 0.96
N ASP A 356 2.48 -2.84 1.73
CA ASP A 356 3.52 -1.93 1.26
C ASP A 356 4.45 -2.57 0.22
N ILE A 357 4.81 -3.85 0.41
CA ILE A 357 5.58 -4.62 -0.56
C ILE A 357 4.77 -4.84 -1.84
N ARG A 358 3.49 -5.18 -1.71
CA ARG A 358 2.59 -5.37 -2.85
C ARG A 358 2.35 -4.07 -3.61
N ALA A 359 2.26 -2.94 -2.91
CA ALA A 359 2.18 -1.62 -3.51
C ALA A 359 3.44 -1.30 -4.34
N SER A 360 4.63 -1.50 -3.77
CA SER A 360 5.89 -1.27 -4.47
C SER A 360 6.08 -2.22 -5.66
N GLU A 361 5.61 -3.46 -5.58
CA GLU A 361 5.56 -4.41 -6.70
C GLU A 361 4.65 -3.91 -7.83
N SER A 362 3.49 -3.33 -7.49
CA SER A 362 2.57 -2.75 -8.48
C SER A 362 3.18 -1.55 -9.21
N LEU A 363 3.93 -0.70 -8.51
CA LEU A 363 4.69 0.40 -9.14
C LEU A 363 5.80 -0.13 -10.06
N LEU A 364 6.48 -1.20 -9.69
CA LEU A 364 7.47 -1.86 -10.54
C LEU A 364 6.81 -2.42 -11.81
N HIS A 365 5.62 -3.01 -11.69
CA HIS A 365 4.82 -3.47 -12.85
C HIS A 365 4.44 -2.29 -13.76
N GLN A 366 3.93 -1.19 -13.19
CA GLN A 366 3.61 0.03 -13.93
C GLN A 366 4.83 0.56 -14.70
N ALA A 367 6.00 0.63 -14.05
CA ALA A 367 7.23 1.08 -14.68
C ALA A 367 7.66 0.15 -15.84
N SER A 368 7.49 -1.17 -15.71
CA SER A 368 7.72 -2.15 -16.78
C SER A 368 6.79 -1.91 -17.98
N ALA A 369 5.51 -1.65 -17.72
CA ALA A 369 4.53 -1.31 -18.76
C ALA A 369 4.90 -0.02 -19.48
N ASN A 370 5.36 1.00 -18.77
CA ASN A 370 5.83 2.28 -19.32
C ASN A 370 7.06 2.12 -20.24
N VAL A 371 7.99 1.20 -19.95
CA VAL A 371 9.07 0.81 -20.87
C VAL A 371 8.48 0.25 -22.17
N GLY A 372 7.41 -0.55 -22.06
CA GLY A 372 6.67 -1.09 -23.20
C GLY A 372 6.05 0.02 -24.06
N VAL A 373 5.38 1.00 -23.43
CA VAL A 373 4.82 2.18 -24.13
C VAL A 373 5.90 2.96 -24.87
N ALA A 374 6.99 3.31 -24.15
CA ALA A 374 8.11 4.07 -24.76
C ALA A 374 8.81 3.29 -25.88
N THR A 375 8.83 1.95 -25.81
CA THR A 375 9.34 1.10 -26.88
C THR A 375 8.40 1.08 -28.07
N ALA A 376 7.08 0.96 -27.85
CA ALA A 376 6.08 0.94 -28.91
C ALA A 376 6.01 2.26 -29.68
N ASN A 377 6.27 3.39 -29.06
CA ASN A 377 6.33 4.71 -29.68
C ASN A 377 7.50 4.88 -30.68
N LEU A 378 8.44 3.93 -30.74
CA LEU A 378 9.49 3.87 -31.75
C LEU A 378 9.01 3.28 -33.09
N TYR A 379 7.83 2.65 -33.11
CA TYR A 379 7.25 1.95 -34.25
C TYR A 379 6.16 2.77 -34.93
N PRO A 380 5.77 2.41 -36.20
CA PRO A 380 4.71 3.10 -36.89
C PRO A 380 3.38 3.07 -36.14
N GLN A 381 2.66 4.18 -36.22
CA GLN A 381 1.28 4.28 -35.72
C GLN A 381 0.31 4.31 -36.89
N ILE A 382 -0.75 3.53 -36.84
CA ILE A 382 -1.77 3.45 -37.86
C ILE A 382 -3.10 3.91 -37.27
N VAL A 383 -3.71 4.89 -37.94
CA VAL A 383 -5.04 5.42 -37.60
C VAL A 383 -5.98 5.22 -38.79
N LEU A 384 -7.13 4.63 -38.52
CA LEU A 384 -8.25 4.57 -39.42
C LEU A 384 -9.21 5.73 -39.12
N ALA A 385 -9.63 6.45 -40.14
CA ALA A 385 -10.57 7.55 -39.99
C ALA A 385 -11.63 7.49 -41.09
N GLY A 386 -12.83 7.88 -40.75
CA GLY A 386 -13.91 8.06 -41.72
C GLY A 386 -14.79 9.23 -41.30
N SER A 387 -15.28 10.00 -42.23
CA SER A 387 -16.29 11.02 -41.94
C SER A 387 -17.36 11.07 -43.04
N GLY A 388 -18.54 11.47 -42.63
CA GLY A 388 -19.65 11.74 -43.55
C GLY A 388 -20.52 12.88 -43.04
N GLY A 389 -20.99 13.71 -43.96
CA GLY A 389 -21.79 14.88 -43.56
C GLY A 389 -22.22 15.72 -44.76
N GLY A 390 -22.75 16.88 -44.47
CA GLY A 390 -23.15 17.87 -45.47
C GLY A 390 -22.36 19.16 -45.36
N ILE A 391 -22.02 19.74 -46.51
CA ILE A 391 -21.39 21.05 -46.61
C ILE A 391 -22.17 21.90 -47.60
N GLY A 392 -22.45 23.15 -47.27
CA GLY A 392 -23.19 24.02 -48.15
C GLY A 392 -23.18 25.47 -47.75
N THR A 393 -23.66 26.33 -48.65
CA THR A 393 -23.77 27.76 -48.37
C THR A 393 -25.14 28.13 -47.75
N SER A 394 -26.07 27.18 -47.68
CA SER A 394 -27.35 27.28 -46.98
C SER A 394 -27.86 25.88 -46.60
N PHE A 395 -28.86 25.78 -45.76
CA PHE A 395 -29.49 24.49 -45.40
C PHE A 395 -30.18 23.75 -46.55
N ILE A 396 -30.42 24.44 -47.66
CA ILE A 396 -31.11 23.89 -48.84
C ILE A 396 -30.15 23.66 -50.01
N ALA A 397 -29.06 24.41 -50.10
CA ALA A 397 -28.04 24.32 -51.15
C ALA A 397 -26.72 23.77 -50.56
N GLY A 398 -26.66 22.49 -50.40
CA GLY A 398 -25.49 21.77 -49.93
C GLY A 398 -25.32 20.44 -50.63
N GLY A 399 -24.20 19.80 -50.41
CA GLY A 399 -23.88 18.46 -50.92
C GLY A 399 -23.34 17.55 -49.82
N ASP A 400 -23.58 16.25 -50.00
CA ASP A 400 -23.02 15.24 -49.12
C ASP A 400 -21.53 15.08 -49.39
N VAL A 401 -20.74 15.02 -48.34
CA VAL A 401 -19.30 14.77 -48.39
C VAL A 401 -18.96 13.61 -47.48
N TRP A 402 -18.11 12.72 -47.95
CA TRP A 402 -17.60 11.63 -47.11
C TRP A 402 -16.16 11.33 -47.47
N ASN A 403 -15.42 10.82 -46.50
CA ASN A 403 -14.09 10.27 -46.72
C ASN A 403 -13.85 9.04 -45.85
N VAL A 404 -12.98 8.16 -46.33
CA VAL A 404 -12.39 7.05 -45.55
C VAL A 404 -10.89 7.10 -45.78
N ALA A 405 -10.12 7.13 -44.74
CA ALA A 405 -8.68 7.26 -44.81
C ALA A 405 -7.99 6.29 -43.83
N SER A 406 -6.84 5.79 -44.24
CA SER A 406 -5.89 5.12 -43.37
C SER A 406 -4.59 5.90 -43.38
N SER A 407 -4.09 6.32 -42.25
CA SER A 407 -2.82 7.03 -42.13
C SER A 407 -1.81 6.19 -41.35
N LEU A 408 -0.57 6.11 -41.86
CA LEU A 408 0.57 5.52 -41.20
C LEU A 408 1.59 6.61 -40.91
N THR A 409 1.89 6.81 -39.65
CA THR A 409 2.87 7.80 -39.20
C THR A 409 4.06 7.10 -38.53
N GLN A 410 5.26 7.30 -39.08
CA GLN A 410 6.53 6.81 -38.52
C GLN A 410 7.49 7.97 -38.35
N PRO A 411 7.89 8.31 -37.11
CA PRO A 411 8.97 9.27 -36.88
C PRO A 411 10.30 8.70 -37.40
N ILE A 412 10.86 9.32 -38.46
CA ILE A 412 12.14 8.88 -39.05
C ILE A 412 13.31 9.52 -38.28
N TYR A 413 13.19 10.83 -38.00
CA TYR A 413 14.18 11.58 -37.26
C TYR A 413 13.51 12.61 -36.34
N ASN A 414 13.85 12.56 -35.03
CA ASN A 414 13.34 13.48 -34.01
C ASN A 414 14.44 13.95 -33.04
N GLY A 415 15.71 14.07 -33.51
CA GLY A 415 16.82 14.48 -32.68
C GLY A 415 17.16 13.47 -31.55
N GLY A 416 16.69 12.24 -31.63
CA GLY A 416 16.91 11.18 -30.62
C GLY A 416 15.93 11.21 -29.44
N ALA A 417 14.91 12.09 -29.47
CA ALA A 417 13.95 12.26 -28.36
C ALA A 417 13.27 10.95 -27.94
N LEU A 418 12.69 10.18 -28.88
CA LEU A 418 12.02 8.91 -28.56
C LEU A 418 12.96 7.85 -27.94
N ARG A 419 14.25 7.83 -28.37
CA ARG A 419 15.24 6.95 -27.76
C ARG A 419 15.61 7.40 -26.35
N ALA A 420 15.63 8.73 -26.11
CA ALA A 420 15.87 9.28 -24.78
C ALA A 420 14.69 8.97 -23.84
N GLU A 421 13.43 9.09 -24.32
CA GLU A 421 12.25 8.70 -23.55
C GLU A 421 12.25 7.20 -23.20
N LYS A 422 12.68 6.33 -24.09
CA LYS A 422 12.86 4.91 -23.77
C LYS A 422 13.90 4.70 -22.67
N ARG A 423 15.09 5.34 -22.77
CA ARG A 423 16.12 5.24 -21.72
C ARG A 423 15.65 5.81 -20.39
N LYS A 424 14.86 6.89 -20.41
CA LYS A 424 14.22 7.45 -19.21
C LYS A 424 13.28 6.42 -18.57
N ALA A 425 12.42 5.75 -19.34
CA ALA A 425 11.53 4.72 -18.85
C ALA A 425 12.33 3.50 -18.28
N GLU A 426 13.42 3.10 -18.93
CA GLU A 426 14.31 2.05 -18.44
C GLU A 426 14.98 2.44 -17.10
N ALA A 427 15.39 3.70 -16.94
CA ALA A 427 15.93 4.21 -15.68
C ALA A 427 14.85 4.26 -14.57
N ALA A 428 13.63 4.67 -14.89
CA ALA A 428 12.49 4.66 -13.95
C ALA A 428 12.13 3.22 -13.52
N TYR A 429 12.26 2.23 -14.40
CA TYR A 429 12.11 0.82 -14.02
C TYR A 429 13.20 0.36 -13.04
N GLN A 430 14.46 0.79 -13.24
CA GLN A 430 15.55 0.47 -12.31
C GLN A 430 15.34 1.15 -10.94
N GLU A 431 14.84 2.38 -10.93
CA GLU A 431 14.45 3.09 -9.71
C GLU A 431 13.35 2.31 -8.95
N ALA A 432 12.23 1.98 -9.62
CA ALA A 432 11.15 1.21 -9.03
C ALA A 432 11.61 -0.15 -8.48
N ASN A 433 12.53 -0.83 -9.18
CA ASN A 433 13.14 -2.08 -8.69
C ASN A 433 13.97 -1.88 -7.43
N SER A 434 14.68 -0.75 -7.33
CA SER A 434 15.47 -0.42 -6.14
C SER A 434 14.55 -0.08 -4.95
N VAL A 435 13.47 0.65 -5.19
CA VAL A 435 12.43 0.95 -4.18
C VAL A 435 11.79 -0.35 -3.68
N TYR A 436 11.38 -1.25 -4.57
CA TYR A 436 10.83 -2.56 -4.18
C TYR A 436 11.81 -3.33 -3.26
N ARG A 437 13.08 -3.41 -3.64
CA ARG A 437 14.10 -4.10 -2.83
C ARG A 437 14.29 -3.46 -1.46
N GLN A 438 14.29 -2.13 -1.41
CA GLN A 438 14.40 -1.38 -0.15
C GLN A 438 13.21 -1.67 0.76
N THR A 439 11.98 -1.62 0.24
CA THR A 439 10.76 -1.94 0.98
C THR A 439 10.78 -3.36 1.57
N VAL A 440 11.28 -4.34 0.80
CA VAL A 440 11.42 -5.73 1.28
C VAL A 440 12.43 -5.81 2.43
N LEU A 441 13.58 -5.13 2.33
CA LEU A 441 14.61 -5.14 3.37
C LEU A 441 14.12 -4.44 4.65
N GLU A 442 13.44 -3.31 4.53
CA GLU A 442 12.84 -2.60 5.65
C GLU A 442 11.77 -3.45 6.35
N ALA A 443 10.94 -4.15 5.58
CA ALA A 443 9.96 -5.07 6.12
C ALA A 443 10.59 -6.21 6.93
N PHE A 444 11.69 -6.78 6.45
CA PHE A 444 12.42 -7.81 7.19
C PHE A 444 13.08 -7.26 8.46
N GLY A 445 13.64 -6.04 8.38
CA GLY A 445 14.18 -5.34 9.54
C GLY A 445 13.12 -5.13 10.62
N GLN A 446 11.95 -4.62 10.24
CA GLN A 446 10.84 -4.40 11.18
C GLN A 446 10.39 -5.69 11.89
N VAL A 447 10.29 -6.82 11.17
CA VAL A 447 9.95 -8.10 11.80
C VAL A 447 11.07 -8.54 12.74
N ALA A 448 12.34 -8.43 12.35
CA ALA A 448 13.48 -8.80 13.17
C ALA A 448 13.56 -7.96 14.46
N ASP A 449 13.38 -6.64 14.33
CA ASP A 449 13.39 -5.72 15.48
C ASP A 449 12.24 -6.03 16.45
N THR A 450 11.05 -6.31 15.93
CA THR A 450 9.88 -6.62 16.76
C THR A 450 10.03 -7.97 17.47
N LEU A 451 10.58 -8.98 16.81
CA LEU A 451 10.86 -10.28 17.44
C LEU A 451 11.88 -10.14 18.58
N SER A 452 12.90 -9.31 18.38
CA SER A 452 13.88 -8.99 19.42
C SER A 452 13.25 -8.22 20.59
N ALA A 453 12.36 -7.25 20.32
CA ALA A 453 11.62 -6.53 21.35
C ALA A 453 10.76 -7.47 22.19
N ILE A 454 9.97 -8.36 21.54
CA ILE A 454 9.12 -9.34 22.23
C ILE A 454 9.94 -10.22 23.20
N GLU A 455 11.13 -10.67 22.82
CA GLU A 455 12.02 -11.48 23.66
C GLU A 455 12.50 -10.68 24.87
N HIS A 456 13.11 -9.51 24.64
CA HIS A 456 13.73 -8.71 25.72
C HIS A 456 12.69 -8.04 26.63
N ASP A 457 11.54 -7.64 26.13
CA ASP A 457 10.48 -7.07 26.96
C ASP A 457 9.77 -8.14 27.79
N ALA A 458 9.77 -9.41 27.35
CA ALA A 458 9.34 -10.52 28.18
C ALA A 458 10.28 -10.73 29.39
N GLU A 459 11.61 -10.69 29.18
CA GLU A 459 12.60 -10.78 30.23
C GLU A 459 12.52 -9.57 31.18
N THR A 460 12.34 -8.37 30.63
CA THR A 460 12.16 -7.13 31.39
C THR A 460 10.92 -7.20 32.27
N LEU A 461 9.77 -7.61 31.72
CA LEU A 461 8.55 -7.76 32.52
C LEU A 461 8.71 -8.80 33.61
N LYS A 462 9.40 -9.92 33.37
CA LYS A 462 9.69 -10.93 34.35
C LYS A 462 10.47 -10.33 35.52
N ALA A 463 11.58 -9.65 35.27
CA ALA A 463 12.40 -9.01 36.30
C ALA A 463 11.63 -7.92 37.06
N ARG A 464 10.81 -7.10 36.39
CA ARG A 464 9.98 -6.07 37.03
C ARG A 464 8.83 -6.67 37.83
N SER A 465 8.26 -7.79 37.43
CA SER A 465 7.21 -8.50 38.15
C SER A 465 7.77 -9.17 39.44
N GLU A 466 8.96 -9.75 39.35
CA GLU A 466 9.66 -10.29 40.53
C GLU A 466 9.98 -9.17 41.54
N ALA A 467 10.51 -8.03 41.06
CA ALA A 467 10.80 -6.88 41.93
C ALA A 467 9.54 -6.30 42.59
N ALA A 468 8.41 -6.23 41.84
CA ALA A 468 7.14 -5.75 42.40
C ALA A 468 6.57 -6.74 43.45
N ALA A 469 6.66 -8.04 43.21
CA ALA A 469 6.23 -9.07 44.18
C ALA A 469 7.06 -9.06 45.47
N ASP A 470 8.37 -8.88 45.34
CA ASP A 470 9.27 -8.77 46.50
C ASP A 470 9.01 -7.48 47.29
N ALA A 471 8.77 -6.36 46.61
CA ALA A 471 8.41 -5.09 47.26
C ALA A 471 7.04 -5.17 47.95
N ASP A 472 6.04 -5.83 47.30
CA ASP A 472 4.73 -6.07 47.93
C ASP A 472 4.85 -6.93 49.17
N THR A 473 5.62 -8.02 49.11
CA THR A 473 5.91 -8.89 50.26
C THR A 473 6.60 -8.11 51.40
N SER A 474 7.57 -7.26 51.06
CA SER A 474 8.28 -6.39 52.00
C SER A 474 7.30 -5.41 52.67
N TYR A 475 6.41 -4.79 51.91
CA TYR A 475 5.38 -3.91 52.44
C TYR A 475 4.40 -4.64 53.37
N GLN A 476 3.93 -5.83 53.02
CA GLN A 476 3.04 -6.65 53.87
C GLN A 476 3.72 -7.03 55.18
N ILE A 477 5.00 -7.41 55.15
CA ILE A 477 5.79 -7.67 56.36
C ILE A 477 5.92 -6.39 57.20
N ALA A 478 6.25 -5.26 56.58
CA ALA A 478 6.34 -3.97 57.26
C ALA A 478 5.01 -3.58 57.91
N GLN A 479 3.88 -3.79 57.23
CA GLN A 479 2.54 -3.53 57.75
C GLN A 479 2.23 -4.39 58.99
N GLY A 480 2.52 -5.69 58.95
CA GLY A 480 2.33 -6.57 60.12
C GLY A 480 3.20 -6.18 61.31
N ARG A 481 4.48 -5.82 61.05
CA ARG A 481 5.41 -5.35 62.10
C ARG A 481 4.99 -4.02 62.71
N TYR A 482 4.48 -3.09 61.91
CA TYR A 482 3.97 -1.83 62.40
C TYR A 482 2.73 -2.02 63.28
N GLN A 483 1.79 -2.88 62.87
CA GLN A 483 0.61 -3.24 63.71
C GLN A 483 1.01 -3.88 65.05
N ALA A 484 2.09 -4.63 65.07
CA ALA A 484 2.66 -5.21 66.31
C ALA A 484 3.54 -4.23 67.09
N GLY A 485 3.70 -2.98 66.64
CA GLY A 485 4.55 -1.98 67.28
C GLY A 485 6.05 -2.21 67.12
N GLY A 486 6.48 -3.11 66.20
CA GLY A 486 7.86 -3.51 65.97
C GLY A 486 8.70 -2.60 65.09
N ILE A 487 8.06 -1.71 64.34
CA ILE A 487 8.72 -0.71 63.49
C ILE A 487 8.00 0.63 63.57
N SER A 488 8.68 1.69 63.09
CA SER A 488 8.10 3.02 62.99
C SER A 488 7.15 3.15 61.76
N GLU A 489 6.24 4.10 61.80
CA GLU A 489 5.38 4.43 60.67
C GLU A 489 6.20 4.88 59.46
N LEU A 490 7.32 5.58 59.64
CA LEU A 490 8.23 5.95 58.56
C LEU A 490 8.80 4.73 57.83
N ALA A 491 9.16 3.65 58.55
CA ALA A 491 9.65 2.44 57.91
C ALA A 491 8.55 1.73 57.08
N LEU A 492 7.29 1.79 57.53
CA LEU A 492 6.14 1.30 56.77
C LEU A 492 5.92 2.11 55.51
N ILE A 493 5.96 3.45 55.62
CA ILE A 493 5.80 4.36 54.47
C ILE A 493 6.88 4.14 53.44
N GLU A 494 8.15 3.96 53.86
CA GLU A 494 9.24 3.68 52.91
C GLU A 494 9.02 2.36 52.15
N ALA A 495 8.54 1.32 52.80
CA ALA A 495 8.19 0.05 52.16
C ALA A 495 7.02 0.23 51.15
N GLN A 496 6.01 1.04 51.49
CA GLN A 496 4.90 1.34 50.62
C GLN A 496 5.33 2.18 49.40
N ARG A 497 6.20 3.17 49.60
CA ARG A 497 6.79 3.95 48.53
C ARG A 497 7.53 3.07 47.52
N GLN A 498 8.35 2.13 48.04
CA GLN A 498 9.08 1.19 47.18
C GLN A 498 8.14 0.27 46.40
N GLN A 499 7.07 -0.23 47.04
CA GLN A 499 6.05 -1.04 46.37
C GLN A 499 5.38 -0.27 45.21
N LEU A 500 4.96 0.98 45.43
CA LEU A 500 4.33 1.79 44.40
C LEU A 500 5.28 2.12 43.22
N GLN A 501 6.57 2.36 43.56
CA GLN A 501 7.58 2.62 42.52
C GLN A 501 7.82 1.40 41.62
N THR A 502 7.95 0.21 42.21
CA THR A 502 8.12 -1.04 41.43
C THR A 502 6.87 -1.38 40.62
N GLU A 503 5.68 -1.01 41.09
CA GLU A 503 4.44 -1.19 40.39
C GLU A 503 4.31 -0.24 39.17
N LEU A 504 4.81 1.00 39.26
CA LEU A 504 4.95 1.92 38.12
C LEU A 504 5.85 1.30 37.04
N ASP A 505 7.01 0.78 37.42
CA ASP A 505 7.95 0.14 36.51
C ASP A 505 7.36 -1.11 35.84
N ARG A 506 6.60 -1.94 36.59
CA ARG A 506 5.90 -3.11 36.07
C ARG A 506 4.80 -2.71 35.09
N THR A 507 4.06 -1.64 35.37
CA THR A 507 3.01 -1.11 34.51
C THR A 507 3.57 -0.74 33.13
N ALA A 508 4.71 -0.03 33.10
CA ALA A 508 5.37 0.32 31.85
C ALA A 508 5.82 -0.92 31.05
N ALA A 509 6.42 -1.91 31.71
CA ALA A 509 6.85 -3.16 31.07
C ALA A 509 5.64 -4.01 30.56
N THR A 510 4.51 -3.98 31.29
CA THR A 510 3.26 -4.63 30.87
C THR A 510 2.72 -4.02 29.56
N ALA A 511 2.68 -2.68 29.50
CA ALA A 511 2.22 -1.98 28.31
C ALA A 511 3.13 -2.20 27.09
N ALA A 512 4.46 -2.27 27.30
CA ALA A 512 5.42 -2.58 26.24
C ALA A 512 5.12 -3.93 25.59
N ARG A 513 4.90 -5.01 26.36
CA ARG A 513 4.56 -6.33 25.82
C ARG A 513 3.29 -6.37 24.99
N PHE A 514 2.24 -5.66 25.41
CA PHE A 514 1.02 -5.54 24.59
C PHE A 514 1.31 -4.80 23.27
N SER A 515 2.09 -3.72 23.34
CA SER A 515 2.47 -2.93 22.17
C SER A 515 3.32 -3.71 21.18
N ASP A 516 4.26 -4.55 21.65
CA ASP A 516 5.10 -5.39 20.81
C ASP A 516 4.29 -6.44 20.03
N SER A 517 3.32 -7.07 20.70
CA SER A 517 2.41 -8.01 20.06
C SER A 517 1.60 -7.33 18.94
N ALA A 518 1.08 -6.12 19.18
CA ALA A 518 0.39 -5.33 18.17
C ALA A 518 1.31 -4.94 17.00
N THR A 519 2.55 -4.53 17.31
CA THR A 519 3.57 -4.18 16.33
C THR A 519 3.96 -5.38 15.47
N LEU A 520 4.05 -6.59 16.04
CA LEU A 520 4.30 -7.82 15.29
C LEU A 520 3.19 -8.08 14.28
N PHE A 521 1.93 -7.98 14.68
CA PHE A 521 0.80 -8.19 13.77
C PHE A 521 0.79 -7.19 12.62
N GLN A 522 1.18 -5.95 12.87
CA GLN A 522 1.38 -4.95 11.81
C GLN A 522 2.56 -5.30 10.90
N ALA A 523 3.71 -5.66 11.48
CA ALA A 523 4.92 -6.01 10.72
C ALA A 523 4.70 -7.23 9.83
N LEU A 524 3.82 -8.16 10.25
CA LEU A 524 3.42 -9.32 9.46
C LEU A 524 2.37 -9.02 8.38
N GLY A 525 1.80 -7.79 8.35
CA GLY A 525 0.86 -7.36 7.32
C GLY A 525 -0.62 -7.46 7.68
N GLY A 526 -0.98 -7.76 8.96
CA GLY A 526 -2.34 -7.61 9.50
C GLY A 526 -3.36 -8.66 9.11
N GLY A 527 -2.99 -9.76 8.44
CA GLY A 527 -3.87 -10.92 8.24
C GLY A 527 -5.02 -10.74 7.23
N TRP A 528 -5.05 -9.66 6.44
CA TRP A 528 -6.13 -9.35 5.47
C TRP A 528 -6.45 -10.52 4.52
N TRP A 529 -5.47 -11.36 4.18
CA TRP A 529 -5.63 -12.54 3.31
C TRP A 529 -6.46 -13.67 3.93
N ASN A 530 -6.71 -13.60 5.24
CA ASN A 530 -7.57 -14.53 5.98
C ASN A 530 -8.96 -13.93 6.24
N ALA A 531 -9.28 -12.76 5.64
CA ALA A 531 -10.62 -12.20 5.71
C ALA A 531 -11.62 -13.16 5.04
N ALA A 532 -12.76 -13.40 5.70
CA ALA A 532 -13.85 -14.11 5.06
C ALA A 532 -14.22 -13.36 3.76
N PRO A 533 -14.47 -14.06 2.63
CA PRO A 533 -14.89 -13.40 1.41
C PRO A 533 -16.14 -12.58 1.73
N ALA A 534 -16.09 -11.27 1.42
CA ALA A 534 -17.24 -10.40 1.57
C ALA A 534 -18.42 -11.07 0.86
N SER A 535 -19.49 -11.34 1.60
CA SER A 535 -20.72 -11.85 1.01
C SER A 535 -21.13 -10.85 -0.07
N THR A 536 -21.02 -11.25 -1.32
CA THR A 536 -21.48 -10.46 -2.48
C THR A 536 -22.93 -10.08 -2.21
N PRO A 537 -23.28 -8.79 -2.18
CA PRO A 537 -24.68 -8.42 -2.08
C PRO A 537 -25.41 -9.05 -3.26
N ASP A 538 -26.49 -9.75 -2.96
CA ASP A 538 -27.31 -10.53 -3.86
C ASP A 538 -27.49 -9.83 -5.23
N SER A 539 -26.95 -10.43 -6.28
CA SER A 539 -27.17 -10.02 -7.68
C SER A 539 -28.65 -10.13 -8.11
N LYS A 540 -29.54 -10.55 -7.22
CA LYS A 540 -30.99 -10.62 -7.44
C LYS A 540 -31.74 -9.30 -7.31
N ALA A 541 -31.12 -8.27 -6.72
CA ALA A 541 -31.77 -6.95 -6.60
C ALA A 541 -31.64 -6.05 -7.85
N GLN A 542 -30.73 -6.38 -8.77
CA GLN A 542 -30.55 -5.63 -10.02
C GLN A 542 -31.36 -6.16 -11.22
N ALA A 543 -31.96 -7.36 -11.13
CA ALA A 543 -32.77 -7.92 -12.19
C ALA A 543 -34.26 -7.51 -12.14
N SER A 544 -34.68 -6.76 -11.11
CA SER A 544 -36.06 -6.31 -10.96
C SER A 544 -36.29 -4.82 -11.27
N ALA A 545 -35.28 -4.11 -11.78
CA ALA A 545 -35.34 -2.67 -12.11
C ALA A 545 -34.96 -2.38 -13.59
N GLN A 546 -35.17 -3.35 -14.51
CA GLN A 546 -35.13 -3.13 -15.97
C GLN A 546 -36.51 -3.38 -16.58
#